data_8fdfea2d83811f1c0a6787abbe369f71
#
_entry.id   8fdfea2d83811f1c0a6787abbe369f71
#
_cell.length_a   1.000
_cell.length_b   1.000
_cell.length_c   1.000
_cell.angle_alpha   90.00
_cell.angle_beta   90.00
_cell.angle_gamma   90.00
#
_symmetry.space_group_name_H-M   'P 1'
#
loop_
_entity.id
_entity.type
_entity.pdbx_description
1 polymer ?
#
loop_
_entity_poly.entity_id
_entity_poly.type
_entity_poly.pdbx_seq_one_letter_code
_entity_poly.pdbx_strand_id
1 'polypeptide(L)'
;MADISTTLIHHPYVPPDGFEAPQPGVFKASTVFFPTVAAMRQRDWQDRSAFTYGLHGTPTTYLLEQRLCSLEGGTHCVLLPSGLAALALVALALLKAGDEVLLPDNAYSNNKPLFDAEFKDWGITYQIYDPMDAADLKAKITVRTRLVWLEAAGSVTLEFPDLVAMVQLCKEQGVPVALDNTWGAGLAFNPFDLLPD
;
A
#
# COMPACT_ATOMS: atom_id res chain seq x y z
N MET A 1 8.11 22.18 8.47
CA MET A 1 8.23 21.11 7.47
C MET A 1 8.38 21.76 6.10
N ALA A 2 9.20 21.19 5.21
CA ALA A 2 9.26 21.66 3.83
C ALA A 2 7.89 21.42 3.16
N ASP A 3 7.49 22.31 2.24
CA ASP A 3 6.30 22.11 1.42
C ASP A 3 6.42 20.81 0.61
N ILE A 4 5.30 20.12 0.41
CA ILE A 4 5.26 18.81 -0.28
C ILE A 4 5.85 18.91 -1.69
N SER A 5 5.55 20.01 -2.40
CA SER A 5 6.10 20.27 -3.72
C SER A 5 7.63 20.35 -3.70
N THR A 6 8.19 21.01 -2.69
CA THR A 6 9.64 21.09 -2.48
C THR A 6 10.24 19.71 -2.20
N THR A 7 9.58 18.91 -1.36
CA THR A 7 10.03 17.56 -1.03
C THR A 7 10.04 16.64 -2.27
N LEU A 8 9.02 16.73 -3.12
CA LEU A 8 8.94 15.92 -4.34
C LEU A 8 9.99 16.31 -5.39
N ILE A 9 10.28 17.62 -5.54
CA ILE A 9 11.27 18.13 -6.51
C ILE A 9 12.69 17.82 -6.03
N HIS A 10 12.96 18.03 -4.76
CA HIS A 10 14.30 17.92 -4.17
C HIS A 10 14.52 16.60 -3.40
N HIS A 11 13.80 15.56 -3.77
CA HIS A 11 14.03 14.24 -3.18
C HIS A 11 15.51 13.83 -3.38
N PRO A 12 16.22 13.40 -2.33
CA PRO A 12 17.62 13.04 -2.43
C PRO A 12 17.88 12.01 -3.55
N TYR A 13 18.84 12.34 -4.39
CA TYR A 13 19.34 11.45 -5.44
C TYR A 13 20.84 11.66 -5.59
N VAL A 14 21.60 10.57 -5.58
CA VAL A 14 23.03 10.59 -5.82
C VAL A 14 23.28 10.00 -7.19
N PRO A 15 23.67 10.82 -8.19
CA PRO A 15 23.99 10.30 -9.51
C PRO A 15 25.26 9.44 -9.47
N PRO A 16 25.46 8.56 -10.46
CA PRO A 16 26.73 7.87 -10.63
C PRO A 16 27.90 8.84 -10.83
N ASP A 17 29.10 8.43 -10.37
CA ASP A 17 30.31 9.24 -10.50
C ASP A 17 30.54 9.71 -11.94
N GLY A 18 30.81 10.99 -12.11
CA GLY A 18 31.08 11.60 -13.41
C GLY A 18 29.83 11.91 -14.25
N PHE A 19 28.62 11.75 -13.66
CA PHE A 19 27.37 12.07 -14.35
C PHE A 19 26.48 12.96 -13.48
N GLU A 20 26.57 14.26 -13.67
CA GLU A 20 25.77 15.26 -12.96
C GLU A 20 24.45 15.54 -13.70
N ALA A 21 23.45 14.71 -13.46
CA ALA A 21 22.10 14.94 -13.98
C ALA A 21 21.10 15.04 -12.83
N PRO A 22 20.11 15.98 -12.91
CA PRO A 22 19.10 16.10 -11.86
C PRO A 22 18.07 14.97 -11.89
N GLN A 23 18.00 14.23 -13.02
CA GLN A 23 17.07 13.11 -13.21
C GLN A 23 17.76 11.78 -12.91
N PRO A 24 17.10 10.87 -12.15
CA PRO A 24 17.61 9.54 -11.92
C PRO A 24 17.71 8.74 -13.23
N GLY A 25 18.75 7.91 -13.34
CA GLY A 25 18.92 6.99 -14.45
C GLY A 25 17.87 5.89 -14.46
N VAL A 26 17.65 5.29 -15.65
CA VAL A 26 16.80 4.12 -15.80
C VAL A 26 17.67 2.87 -15.82
N PHE A 27 17.60 2.09 -14.75
CA PHE A 27 18.34 0.85 -14.60
C PHE A 27 17.43 -0.35 -14.87
N LYS A 28 17.85 -1.22 -15.78
CA LYS A 28 17.15 -2.48 -16.12
C LYS A 28 18.09 -3.64 -15.79
N ALA A 29 17.63 -4.56 -14.97
CA ALA A 29 18.39 -5.75 -14.63
C ALA A 29 17.47 -6.92 -14.30
N SER A 30 17.98 -8.11 -14.53
CA SER A 30 17.46 -9.36 -13.96
C SER A 30 18.53 -9.91 -13.00
N THR A 31 19.64 -10.38 -13.53
CA THR A 31 20.76 -10.88 -12.73
C THR A 31 21.59 -9.73 -12.19
N VAL A 32 22.01 -9.85 -10.93
CA VAL A 32 22.95 -8.95 -10.26
C VAL A 32 24.21 -9.73 -9.92
N PHE A 33 25.38 -9.16 -10.18
CA PHE A 33 26.65 -9.77 -9.85
C PHE A 33 27.06 -9.41 -8.42
N PHE A 34 27.66 -10.40 -7.75
CA PHE A 34 28.23 -10.23 -6.42
C PHE A 34 29.76 -10.31 -6.52
N PRO A 35 30.49 -9.53 -5.70
CA PRO A 35 31.95 -9.52 -5.75
C PRO A 35 32.56 -10.88 -5.37
N THR A 36 31.86 -11.66 -4.53
CA THR A 36 32.29 -13.01 -4.11
C THR A 36 31.10 -13.93 -3.88
N VAL A 37 31.33 -15.24 -3.89
CA VAL A 37 30.32 -16.24 -3.50
C VAL A 37 29.89 -16.07 -2.04
N ALA A 38 30.79 -15.67 -1.16
CA ALA A 38 30.48 -15.39 0.23
C ALA A 38 29.45 -14.23 0.35
N ALA A 39 29.68 -13.13 -0.36
CA ALA A 39 28.74 -12.01 -0.40
C ALA A 39 27.38 -12.44 -0.93
N MET A 40 27.34 -13.25 -1.98
CA MET A 40 26.08 -13.79 -2.50
C MET A 40 25.33 -14.64 -1.48
N ARG A 41 26.02 -15.47 -0.70
CA ARG A 41 25.40 -16.32 0.33
C ARG A 41 24.91 -15.56 1.55
N GLN A 42 25.52 -14.42 1.85
CA GLN A 42 25.17 -13.54 2.98
C GLN A 42 24.12 -12.48 2.63
N ARG A 43 23.63 -12.46 1.38
CA ARG A 43 22.63 -11.47 0.96
C ARG A 43 21.37 -11.56 1.80
N ASP A 44 20.85 -10.40 2.16
CA ASP A 44 19.54 -10.26 2.75
C ASP A 44 18.55 -9.77 1.68
N TRP A 45 17.48 -10.52 1.46
CA TRP A 45 16.44 -10.18 0.50
C TRP A 45 15.53 -9.05 0.96
N GLN A 46 15.51 -8.77 2.25
CA GLN A 46 14.71 -7.70 2.85
C GLN A 46 15.47 -6.38 2.93
N ASP A 47 16.79 -6.42 2.86
CA ASP A 47 17.64 -5.24 2.85
C ASP A 47 17.51 -4.48 1.52
N ARG A 48 16.83 -3.32 1.57
CA ARG A 48 16.65 -2.43 0.41
C ARG A 48 17.84 -1.47 0.18
N SER A 49 18.86 -1.52 1.01
CA SER A 49 20.11 -0.79 0.79
C SER A 49 21.04 -1.48 -0.21
N ALA A 50 20.78 -2.76 -0.53
CA ALA A 50 21.56 -3.57 -1.43
C ALA A 50 20.71 -4.16 -2.57
N PHE A 51 21.36 -4.45 -3.69
CA PHE A 51 20.72 -5.07 -4.85
C PHE A 51 21.03 -6.56 -4.89
N THR A 52 20.02 -7.40 -4.83
CA THR A 52 20.15 -8.85 -4.76
C THR A 52 19.70 -9.56 -6.03
N TYR A 53 18.68 -9.00 -6.68
CA TYR A 53 18.11 -9.49 -7.94
C TYR A 53 17.28 -8.38 -8.58
N GLY A 54 17.47 -8.12 -9.87
CA GLY A 54 16.85 -6.99 -10.54
C GLY A 54 15.31 -7.02 -10.56
N LEU A 55 14.70 -8.20 -10.48
CA LEU A 55 13.22 -8.30 -10.38
C LEU A 55 12.71 -8.02 -8.96
N HIS A 56 13.55 -8.07 -7.93
CA HIS A 56 13.19 -7.59 -6.59
C HIS A 56 13.28 -6.07 -6.49
N GLY A 57 14.14 -5.47 -7.31
CA GLY A 57 14.31 -4.03 -7.44
C GLY A 57 15.62 -3.64 -8.07
N THR A 58 15.60 -2.48 -8.69
CA THR A 58 16.74 -1.80 -9.29
C THR A 58 16.89 -0.43 -8.63
N PRO A 59 17.99 0.32 -8.86
CA PRO A 59 18.08 1.70 -8.39
C PRO A 59 16.86 2.56 -8.77
N THR A 60 16.28 2.35 -9.97
CA THR A 60 15.10 3.08 -10.43
C THR A 60 13.87 2.77 -9.59
N THR A 61 13.57 1.48 -9.36
CA THR A 61 12.36 1.07 -8.63
C THR A 61 12.50 1.41 -7.14
N TYR A 62 13.66 1.21 -6.54
CA TYR A 62 13.88 1.55 -5.14
C TYR A 62 13.78 3.06 -4.88
N LEU A 63 14.29 3.88 -5.80
CA LEU A 63 14.13 5.33 -5.69
C LEU A 63 12.65 5.75 -5.79
N LEU A 64 11.87 5.11 -6.68
CA LEU A 64 10.44 5.37 -6.79
C LEU A 64 9.70 4.94 -5.51
N GLU A 65 10.01 3.75 -4.98
CA GLU A 65 9.46 3.28 -3.70
C GLU A 65 9.74 4.27 -2.55
N GLN A 66 10.98 4.78 -2.46
CA GLN A 66 11.35 5.78 -1.45
C GLN A 66 10.57 7.09 -1.60
N ARG A 67 10.40 7.57 -2.83
CA ARG A 67 9.62 8.79 -3.10
C ARG A 67 8.15 8.62 -2.74
N LEU A 68 7.55 7.48 -3.07
CA LEU A 68 6.17 7.17 -2.69
C LEU A 68 6.01 7.04 -1.17
N CYS A 69 6.95 6.37 -0.49
CA CYS A 69 6.98 6.35 0.98
C CYS A 69 7.00 7.75 1.58
N SER A 70 7.86 8.64 1.04
CA SER A 70 7.97 10.02 1.52
C SER A 70 6.69 10.82 1.27
N LEU A 71 6.02 10.57 0.13
CA LEU A 71 4.79 11.26 -0.26
C LEU A 71 3.60 10.84 0.61
N GLU A 72 3.44 9.53 0.81
CA GLU A 72 2.31 8.95 1.55
C GLU A 72 2.56 8.92 3.09
N GLY A 73 3.80 9.16 3.54
CA GLY A 73 4.20 9.05 4.95
C GLY A 73 4.41 7.61 5.43
N GLY A 74 4.49 6.66 4.51
CA GLY A 74 4.69 5.25 4.81
C GLY A 74 6.15 4.90 5.15
N THR A 75 6.35 3.76 5.78
CA THR A 75 7.69 3.23 6.09
C THR A 75 8.24 2.30 5.00
N HIS A 76 7.35 1.66 4.25
CA HIS A 76 7.70 0.73 3.17
C HIS A 76 6.76 0.92 1.98
N CYS A 77 7.27 0.67 0.79
CA CYS A 77 6.49 0.67 -0.45
C CYS A 77 6.82 -0.59 -1.26
N VAL A 78 5.81 -1.15 -1.89
CA VAL A 78 5.93 -2.23 -2.87
C VAL A 78 5.22 -1.81 -4.15
N LEU A 79 5.96 -1.74 -5.25
CA LEU A 79 5.39 -1.38 -6.54
C LEU A 79 4.69 -2.58 -7.18
N LEU A 80 3.50 -2.35 -7.70
CA LEU A 80 2.69 -3.36 -8.35
C LEU A 80 2.22 -2.87 -9.74
N PRO A 81 1.89 -3.78 -10.66
CA PRO A 81 1.60 -3.40 -12.05
C PRO A 81 0.23 -2.70 -12.21
N SER A 82 -0.64 -2.75 -11.21
CA SER A 82 -1.97 -2.10 -11.25
C SER A 82 -2.55 -1.93 -9.84
N GLY A 83 -3.55 -1.05 -9.70
CA GLY A 83 -4.33 -0.91 -8.47
C GLY A 83 -5.02 -2.22 -8.08
N LEU A 84 -5.62 -2.94 -9.02
CA LEU A 84 -6.23 -4.24 -8.73
C LEU A 84 -5.21 -5.26 -8.19
N ALA A 85 -3.98 -5.25 -8.71
CA ALA A 85 -2.91 -6.08 -8.18
C ALA A 85 -2.52 -5.67 -6.74
N ALA A 86 -2.61 -4.36 -6.43
CA ALA A 86 -2.37 -3.87 -5.07
C ALA A 86 -3.46 -4.36 -4.10
N LEU A 87 -4.73 -4.25 -4.48
CA LEU A 87 -5.86 -4.78 -3.71
C LEU A 87 -5.70 -6.29 -3.44
N ALA A 88 -5.40 -7.04 -4.51
CA ALA A 88 -5.20 -8.49 -4.41
C ALA A 88 -4.02 -8.85 -3.49
N LEU A 89 -2.88 -8.15 -3.60
CA LEU A 89 -1.71 -8.43 -2.78
C LEU A 89 -1.97 -8.19 -1.29
N VAL A 90 -2.66 -7.11 -0.94
CA VAL A 90 -3.03 -6.83 0.46
C VAL A 90 -3.89 -7.96 1.02
N ALA A 91 -4.90 -8.38 0.26
CA ALA A 91 -5.75 -9.49 0.66
C ALA A 91 -4.96 -10.80 0.82
N LEU A 92 -4.10 -11.14 -0.15
CA LEU A 92 -3.24 -12.32 -0.11
C LEU A 92 -2.26 -12.34 1.08
N ALA A 93 -1.75 -11.16 1.45
CA ALA A 93 -0.78 -11.04 2.53
C ALA A 93 -1.42 -11.19 3.93
N LEU A 94 -2.67 -10.75 4.09
CA LEU A 94 -3.31 -10.61 5.39
C LEU A 94 -4.37 -11.67 5.69
N LEU A 95 -4.94 -12.32 4.66
CA LEU A 95 -6.12 -13.16 4.80
C LEU A 95 -5.81 -14.64 4.59
N LYS A 96 -6.62 -15.47 5.23
CA LYS A 96 -6.59 -16.94 5.14
C LYS A 96 -8.01 -17.48 4.98
N ALA A 97 -8.12 -18.74 4.60
CA ALA A 97 -9.41 -19.43 4.55
C ALA A 97 -10.17 -19.33 5.90
N GLY A 98 -11.42 -18.92 5.84
CA GLY A 98 -12.29 -18.68 6.99
C GLY A 98 -12.31 -17.23 7.47
N ASP A 99 -11.41 -16.38 6.98
CA ASP A 99 -11.40 -14.95 7.30
C ASP A 99 -12.50 -14.18 6.57
N GLU A 100 -12.83 -13.03 7.12
CA GLU A 100 -13.81 -12.09 6.59
C GLU A 100 -13.22 -10.71 6.43
N VAL A 101 -13.61 -10.04 5.33
CA VAL A 101 -13.22 -8.66 5.01
C VAL A 101 -14.44 -7.77 5.03
N LEU A 102 -14.33 -6.55 5.51
CA LEU A 102 -15.35 -5.53 5.34
C LEU A 102 -14.95 -4.59 4.22
N LEU A 103 -15.85 -4.42 3.23
CA LEU A 103 -15.67 -3.53 2.08
C LEU A 103 -16.68 -2.40 2.17
N PRO A 104 -16.31 -1.15 1.87
CA PRO A 104 -17.27 -0.07 1.82
C PRO A 104 -18.17 -0.22 0.57
N ASP A 105 -19.41 0.22 0.65
CA ASP A 105 -20.35 0.10 -0.48
C ASP A 105 -19.90 0.90 -1.71
N ASN A 106 -19.22 2.00 -1.50
CA ASN A 106 -18.66 2.87 -2.53
C ASN A 106 -17.24 2.48 -2.97
N ALA A 107 -16.75 1.26 -2.65
CA ALA A 107 -15.45 0.77 -3.07
C ALA A 107 -15.31 0.72 -4.59
N TYR A 108 -14.07 0.84 -5.07
CA TYR A 108 -13.72 0.63 -6.47
C TYR A 108 -14.40 -0.63 -7.04
N SER A 109 -15.04 -0.47 -8.19
CA SER A 109 -15.98 -1.43 -8.75
C SER A 109 -15.42 -2.86 -8.94
N ASN A 110 -14.09 -3.00 -9.10
CA ASN A 110 -13.45 -4.31 -9.25
C ASN A 110 -13.05 -4.96 -7.92
N ASN A 111 -13.22 -4.27 -6.79
CA ASN A 111 -12.88 -4.85 -5.49
C ASN A 111 -13.85 -5.99 -5.12
N LYS A 112 -15.16 -5.74 -5.20
CA LYS A 112 -16.19 -6.77 -4.92
C LYS A 112 -16.07 -8.01 -5.83
N PRO A 113 -15.99 -7.88 -7.18
CA PRO A 113 -15.76 -9.01 -8.08
C PRO A 113 -14.51 -9.83 -7.76
N LEU A 114 -13.44 -9.21 -7.30
CA LEU A 114 -12.23 -9.90 -6.88
C LEU A 114 -12.52 -10.88 -5.73
N PHE A 115 -13.35 -10.48 -4.76
CA PHE A 115 -13.75 -11.35 -3.66
C PHE A 115 -14.80 -12.38 -4.09
N ASP A 116 -15.72 -12.04 -4.99
CA ASP A 116 -16.76 -12.95 -5.49
C ASP A 116 -16.21 -14.07 -6.38
N ALA A 117 -15.12 -13.81 -7.10
CA ALA A 117 -14.49 -14.78 -7.98
C ALA A 117 -13.34 -15.51 -7.29
N GLU A 118 -12.20 -14.81 -7.09
CA GLU A 118 -10.95 -15.45 -6.70
C GLU A 118 -10.91 -15.84 -5.22
N PHE A 119 -11.24 -14.91 -4.32
CA PHE A 119 -11.09 -15.14 -2.88
C PHE A 119 -12.18 -16.02 -2.28
N LYS A 120 -13.36 -16.08 -2.89
CA LYS A 120 -14.41 -16.98 -2.48
C LYS A 120 -13.97 -18.44 -2.55
N ASP A 121 -13.29 -18.80 -3.64
CA ASP A 121 -12.81 -20.18 -3.84
C ASP A 121 -11.71 -20.54 -2.82
N TRP A 122 -11.07 -19.55 -2.22
CA TRP A 122 -10.10 -19.73 -1.12
C TRP A 122 -10.74 -19.70 0.27
N GLY A 123 -12.06 -19.64 0.33
CA GLY A 123 -12.81 -19.63 1.59
C GLY A 123 -12.76 -18.32 2.34
N ILE A 124 -12.44 -17.22 1.67
CA ILE A 124 -12.48 -15.86 2.22
C ILE A 124 -13.85 -15.25 1.88
N THR A 125 -14.49 -14.63 2.85
CA THR A 125 -15.79 -13.97 2.70
C THR A 125 -15.68 -12.47 2.88
N TYR A 126 -16.68 -11.72 2.44
CA TYR A 126 -16.78 -10.30 2.72
C TYR A 126 -18.19 -9.87 3.09
N GLN A 127 -18.30 -8.76 3.78
CA GLN A 127 -19.55 -8.02 3.99
C GLN A 127 -19.38 -6.58 3.51
N ILE A 128 -20.47 -6.00 3.05
CA ILE A 128 -20.52 -4.58 2.67
C ILE A 128 -21.00 -3.75 3.84
N TYR A 129 -20.35 -2.62 4.08
CA TYR A 129 -20.78 -1.64 5.08
C TYR A 129 -21.00 -0.27 4.43
N ASP A 130 -21.83 0.56 5.10
CA ASP A 130 -22.05 1.95 4.70
C ASP A 130 -20.82 2.78 5.07
N PRO A 131 -20.06 3.34 4.10
CA PRO A 131 -18.85 4.10 4.38
C PRO A 131 -19.13 5.42 5.10
N MET A 132 -20.38 5.90 5.10
CA MET A 132 -20.76 7.13 5.77
C MET A 132 -21.29 6.90 7.20
N ASP A 133 -21.36 5.63 7.65
CA ASP A 133 -21.85 5.26 8.99
C ASP A 133 -20.85 4.37 9.75
N ALA A 134 -20.10 4.97 10.66
CA ALA A 134 -19.18 4.24 11.54
C ALA A 134 -19.90 3.24 12.48
N ALA A 135 -21.17 3.46 12.78
CA ALA A 135 -21.95 2.53 13.61
C ALA A 135 -22.31 1.26 12.82
N ASP A 136 -22.61 1.37 11.53
CA ASP A 136 -22.80 0.23 10.65
C ASP A 136 -21.50 -0.58 10.50
N LEU A 137 -20.36 0.08 10.28
CA LEU A 137 -19.05 -0.58 10.30
C LEU A 137 -18.84 -1.36 11.59
N LYS A 138 -19.07 -0.72 12.74
CA LYS A 138 -18.91 -1.34 14.06
C LYS A 138 -19.77 -2.59 14.23
N ALA A 139 -21.02 -2.53 13.80
CA ALA A 139 -21.99 -3.62 13.93
C ALA A 139 -21.61 -4.84 13.07
N LYS A 140 -20.84 -4.64 11.99
CA LYS A 140 -20.41 -5.69 11.06
C LYS A 140 -19.06 -6.33 11.41
N ILE A 141 -18.28 -5.74 12.31
CA ILE A 141 -17.04 -6.36 12.78
C ILE A 141 -17.38 -7.61 13.60
N THR A 142 -16.80 -8.74 13.19
CA THR A 142 -16.96 -10.04 13.85
C THR A 142 -15.60 -10.62 14.26
N VAL A 143 -15.61 -11.73 14.97
CA VAL A 143 -14.38 -12.46 15.32
C VAL A 143 -13.63 -13.00 14.09
N ARG A 144 -14.28 -13.04 12.94
CA ARG A 144 -13.67 -13.46 11.67
C ARG A 144 -13.13 -12.29 10.85
N THR A 145 -13.50 -11.06 11.20
CA THR A 145 -13.03 -9.87 10.47
C THR A 145 -11.53 -9.71 10.68
N ARG A 146 -10.77 -9.73 9.58
CA ARG A 146 -9.31 -9.63 9.56
C ARG A 146 -8.79 -8.43 8.80
N LEU A 147 -9.65 -7.76 8.06
CA LEU A 147 -9.30 -6.59 7.28
C LEU A 147 -10.54 -5.73 7.09
N VAL A 148 -10.39 -4.43 7.23
CA VAL A 148 -11.37 -3.41 6.82
C VAL A 148 -10.73 -2.61 5.70
N TRP A 149 -11.40 -2.54 4.54
CA TRP A 149 -11.08 -1.59 3.48
C TRP A 149 -11.81 -0.28 3.74
N LEU A 150 -11.07 0.81 3.61
CA LEU A 150 -11.58 2.17 3.51
C LEU A 150 -11.27 2.71 2.13
N GLU A 151 -12.06 3.64 1.63
CA GLU A 151 -11.81 4.36 0.39
C GLU A 151 -12.27 5.81 0.54
N ALA A 152 -11.38 6.75 0.26
CA ALA A 152 -11.66 8.17 0.33
C ALA A 152 -10.83 8.96 -0.70
N ALA A 153 -11.53 9.70 -1.60
CA ALA A 153 -12.98 9.71 -1.77
C ALA A 153 -13.47 8.39 -2.38
N GLY A 154 -14.71 7.98 -2.08
CA GLY A 154 -15.32 6.78 -2.63
C GLY A 154 -15.37 6.78 -4.15
N SER A 155 -15.18 5.60 -4.77
CA SER A 155 -15.20 5.44 -6.21
C SER A 155 -16.55 5.84 -6.78
N VAL A 156 -16.55 6.66 -7.82
CA VAL A 156 -17.75 7.19 -8.51
C VAL A 156 -18.60 8.15 -7.66
N THR A 157 -18.90 7.83 -6.39
CA THR A 157 -19.78 8.62 -5.53
C THR A 157 -19.10 9.88 -4.99
N LEU A 158 -17.76 9.84 -4.88
CA LEU A 158 -16.91 10.88 -4.29
C LEU A 158 -17.31 11.24 -2.84
N GLU A 159 -17.96 10.33 -2.15
CA GLU A 159 -18.25 10.44 -0.72
C GLU A 159 -16.96 10.41 0.09
N PHE A 160 -16.92 11.20 1.15
CA PHE A 160 -15.75 11.30 2.01
C PHE A 160 -16.10 10.84 3.42
N PRO A 161 -15.77 9.60 3.79
CA PRO A 161 -16.07 9.06 5.11
C PRO A 161 -15.27 9.76 6.22
N ASP A 162 -15.75 9.65 7.46
CA ASP A 162 -14.96 10.02 8.63
C ASP A 162 -13.86 8.99 8.87
N LEU A 163 -12.76 9.13 8.12
CA LEU A 163 -11.62 8.22 8.18
C LEU A 163 -11.04 8.10 9.59
N VAL A 164 -10.96 9.22 10.32
CA VAL A 164 -10.37 9.23 11.68
C VAL A 164 -11.20 8.37 12.62
N ALA A 165 -12.53 8.56 12.62
CA ALA A 165 -13.43 7.75 13.45
C ALA A 165 -13.37 6.26 13.07
N MET A 166 -13.34 5.94 11.78
CA MET A 166 -13.30 4.55 11.30
C MET A 166 -11.99 3.86 11.62
N VAL A 167 -10.86 4.53 11.41
CA VAL A 167 -9.54 4.00 11.74
C VAL A 167 -9.41 3.79 13.26
N GLN A 168 -9.85 4.76 14.07
CA GLN A 168 -9.86 4.62 15.52
C GLN A 168 -10.70 3.43 15.97
N LEU A 169 -11.89 3.27 15.41
CA LEU A 169 -12.78 2.14 15.70
C LEU A 169 -12.08 0.79 15.39
N CYS A 170 -11.47 0.68 14.21
CA CYS A 170 -10.76 -0.55 13.83
C CYS A 170 -9.57 -0.84 14.75
N LYS A 171 -8.80 0.20 15.13
CA LYS A 171 -7.71 0.09 16.11
C LYS A 171 -8.20 -0.45 17.45
N GLU A 172 -9.31 0.08 17.97
CA GLU A 172 -9.94 -0.40 19.23
C GLU A 172 -10.39 -1.87 19.15
N GLN A 173 -10.82 -2.32 17.97
CA GLN A 173 -11.22 -3.70 17.72
C GLN A 173 -10.04 -4.62 17.36
N GLY A 174 -8.83 -4.08 17.22
CA GLY A 174 -7.63 -4.84 16.82
C GLY A 174 -7.69 -5.36 15.38
N VAL A 175 -8.43 -4.70 14.49
CA VAL A 175 -8.57 -5.08 13.08
C VAL A 175 -7.72 -4.15 12.21
N PRO A 176 -6.81 -4.67 11.39
CA PRO A 176 -6.03 -3.87 10.46
C PRO A 176 -6.92 -3.21 9.40
N VAL A 177 -6.47 -2.04 8.97
CA VAL A 177 -7.12 -1.22 7.95
C VAL A 177 -6.25 -1.13 6.71
N ALA A 178 -6.85 -1.24 5.55
CA ALA A 178 -6.28 -0.83 4.28
C ALA A 178 -7.08 0.35 3.70
N LEU A 179 -6.38 1.37 3.25
CA LEU A 179 -7.00 2.55 2.64
C LEU A 179 -6.65 2.59 1.15
N ASP A 180 -7.65 2.60 0.30
CA ASP A 180 -7.49 3.04 -1.07
C ASP A 180 -7.45 4.58 -1.10
N ASN A 181 -6.24 5.11 -1.25
CA ASN A 181 -5.97 6.54 -1.30
C ASN A 181 -5.71 7.03 -2.73
N THR A 182 -6.29 6.37 -3.73
CA THR A 182 -6.08 6.69 -5.15
C THR A 182 -6.36 8.17 -5.45
N TRP A 183 -7.41 8.74 -4.89
CA TRP A 183 -7.77 10.13 -5.09
C TRP A 183 -6.92 11.11 -4.27
N GLY A 184 -6.53 10.72 -3.07
CA GLY A 184 -5.70 11.54 -2.21
C GLY A 184 -4.23 11.56 -2.64
N ALA A 185 -3.72 10.39 -3.08
CA ALA A 185 -2.37 10.17 -3.62
C ALA A 185 -1.25 10.80 -2.78
N GLY A 186 -1.39 10.83 -1.46
CA GLY A 186 -0.44 11.48 -0.54
C GLY A 186 -0.39 13.01 -0.63
N LEU A 187 -1.19 13.62 -1.51
CA LEU A 187 -1.21 15.08 -1.71
C LEU A 187 -2.33 15.77 -0.93
N ALA A 188 -3.51 15.13 -0.85
CA ALA A 188 -4.66 15.69 -0.15
C ALA A 188 -4.48 15.64 1.37
N PHE A 189 -3.95 14.54 1.87
CA PHE A 189 -3.62 14.31 3.28
C PHE A 189 -2.61 13.16 3.38
N ASN A 190 -1.92 13.07 4.51
CA ASN A 190 -1.03 11.95 4.80
C ASN A 190 -1.86 10.81 5.42
N PRO A 191 -2.04 9.67 4.75
CA PRO A 191 -2.89 8.59 5.24
C PRO A 191 -2.38 7.96 6.55
N PHE A 192 -1.09 7.98 6.81
CA PHE A 192 -0.52 7.41 8.03
C PHE A 192 -0.65 8.33 9.26
N ASP A 193 -0.97 9.62 9.07
CA ASP A 193 -1.31 10.54 10.17
C ASP A 193 -2.73 10.30 10.72
N LEU A 194 -3.54 9.46 10.08
CA LEU A 194 -4.86 9.05 10.58
C LEU A 194 -4.77 8.09 11.79
N LEU A 195 -3.61 7.51 12.03
CA LEU A 195 -3.34 6.64 13.17
C LEU A 195 -2.62 7.45 14.25
N PRO A 196 -3.31 7.93 15.30
CA PRO A 196 -2.58 8.43 16.45
C PRO A 196 -1.75 7.29 17.07
N ASP A 197 -0.54 7.61 17.50
CA ASP A 197 0.38 6.71 18.21
C ASP A 197 -0.25 6.06 19.45
#